data_5f2562abc2602d266e2545b34cf60d00
#
_entry.id   5f2562abc2602d266e2545b34cf60d00
#
_cell.length_a   1.000
_cell.length_b   1.000
_cell.length_c   1.000
_cell.angle_alpha   90.00
_cell.angle_beta   90.00
_cell.angle_gamma   90.00
#
_symmetry.space_group_name_H-M   'P 1'
#
loop_
_entity.id
_entity.type
_entity.pdbx_description
1 polymer ?
#
loop_
_entity_poly.entity_id
_entity_poly.type
_entity_poly.pdbx_seq_one_letter_code
_entity_poly.pdbx_strand_id
1 'polypeptide(L)'
;MNTQMFPDLVINGETIPQTAVAAELQNHTASKDNFADALRNAANALVIRTLLLQEARRKGIETVPQEVSPNRFETEDEAKIRALLEAEIEITRPSEEDIRTEWQKDPERFRSMPLWEVSHILCKCDPNDAVERELALRRANDILSDLRKDGKTFEKIARAQSDCGSRSAGGSLGQLRPGDTVPEFEAALRQLSEGEIALEPVLSRYGYHIIRMDALAEGHPLPFETVKPKISEAMEKAQWARKAKAFVDGLIASSSITGADLGRGTNNTKPN
;
A
#
# COMPACT_ATOMS: atom_id res chain seq x y z
N MET A 1 -30.12 14.48 28.05
CA MET A 1 -28.66 14.45 28.20
C MET A 1 -28.04 14.58 26.81
N ASN A 2 -27.54 15.75 26.49
CA ASN A 2 -26.92 16.00 25.17
C ASN A 2 -25.49 15.45 25.27
N THR A 3 -25.30 14.21 24.88
CA THR A 3 -23.95 13.61 24.84
C THR A 3 -23.29 14.16 23.58
N GLN A 4 -22.52 15.23 23.73
CA GLN A 4 -21.70 15.81 22.68
C GLN A 4 -20.67 14.77 22.28
N MET A 5 -20.95 14.04 21.21
CA MET A 5 -20.14 12.89 20.74
C MET A 5 -18.82 13.33 20.10
N PHE A 6 -18.79 14.57 19.63
CA PHE A 6 -17.63 15.16 18.98
C PHE A 6 -17.26 16.48 19.67
N PRO A 7 -15.96 16.80 19.82
CA PRO A 7 -15.54 18.11 20.35
C PRO A 7 -15.92 19.22 19.39
N ASP A 8 -16.19 20.43 19.93
CA ASP A 8 -16.29 21.62 19.10
C ASP A 8 -14.90 21.94 18.53
N LEU A 9 -14.82 21.97 17.20
CA LEU A 9 -13.60 22.25 16.48
C LEU A 9 -13.63 23.72 16.00
N VAL A 10 -12.71 24.54 16.52
CA VAL A 10 -12.64 25.97 16.15
C VAL A 10 -11.23 26.28 15.64
N ILE A 11 -11.12 26.90 14.47
CA ILE A 11 -9.86 27.19 13.78
C ILE A 11 -9.86 28.67 13.39
N ASN A 12 -9.00 29.47 14.01
CA ASN A 12 -8.91 30.92 13.81
C ASN A 12 -10.29 31.63 13.94
N GLY A 13 -11.14 31.15 14.86
CA GLY A 13 -12.49 31.68 15.10
C GLY A 13 -13.57 31.09 14.17
N GLU A 14 -13.24 30.29 13.17
CA GLU A 14 -14.18 29.54 12.33
C GLU A 14 -14.57 28.24 13.02
N THR A 15 -15.86 28.07 13.32
CA THR A 15 -16.38 26.84 13.94
C THR A 15 -16.69 25.81 12.88
N ILE A 16 -16.09 24.63 12.97
CA ILE A 16 -16.38 23.50 12.11
C ILE A 16 -17.52 22.69 12.72
N PRO A 17 -18.64 22.49 12.00
CA PRO A 17 -19.79 21.79 12.55
C PRO A 17 -19.47 20.32 12.81
N GLN A 18 -20.02 19.77 13.88
CA GLN A 18 -19.86 18.37 14.26
C GLN A 18 -20.28 17.39 13.16
N THR A 19 -21.24 17.79 12.33
CA THR A 19 -21.64 17.02 11.14
C THR A 19 -20.53 16.85 10.12
N ALA A 20 -19.63 17.85 9.99
CA ALA A 20 -18.46 17.74 9.12
C ALA A 20 -17.45 16.74 9.68
N VAL A 21 -17.23 16.72 11.01
CA VAL A 21 -16.35 15.74 11.66
C VAL A 21 -16.92 14.32 11.49
N ALA A 22 -18.23 14.16 11.64
CA ALA A 22 -18.89 12.87 11.43
C ALA A 22 -18.82 12.39 9.97
N ALA A 23 -18.94 13.31 9.01
CA ALA A 23 -18.79 12.99 7.59
C ALA A 23 -17.35 12.60 7.25
N GLU A 24 -16.36 13.34 7.75
CA GLU A 24 -14.93 13.02 7.52
C GLU A 24 -14.54 11.68 8.16
N LEU A 25 -15.12 11.34 9.31
CA LEU A 25 -14.86 10.05 9.97
C LEU A 25 -15.20 8.85 9.06
N GLN A 26 -16.14 8.98 8.13
CA GLN A 26 -16.49 7.92 7.18
C GLN A 26 -15.35 7.62 6.19
N ASN A 27 -14.43 8.56 5.98
CA ASN A 27 -13.26 8.39 5.14
C ASN A 27 -12.12 7.65 5.86
N HIS A 28 -12.27 7.40 7.17
CA HIS A 28 -11.27 6.71 7.99
C HIS A 28 -11.80 5.33 8.40
N THR A 29 -10.93 4.30 8.30
CA THR A 29 -11.30 2.96 8.75
C THR A 29 -11.47 2.95 10.27
N ALA A 30 -12.72 2.96 10.72
CA ALA A 30 -13.08 2.94 12.13
C ALA A 30 -13.58 1.55 12.55
N SER A 31 -12.96 0.98 13.59
CA SER A 31 -13.44 -0.18 14.33
C SER A 31 -13.68 0.21 15.78
N LYS A 32 -14.24 -0.69 16.59
CA LYS A 32 -14.43 -0.41 18.04
C LYS A 32 -13.09 -0.16 18.75
N ASP A 33 -12.02 -0.79 18.27
CA ASP A 33 -10.71 -0.75 18.91
C ASP A 33 -9.88 0.48 18.51
N ASN A 34 -10.18 1.11 17.36
CA ASN A 34 -9.44 2.26 16.84
C ASN A 34 -10.30 3.54 16.63
N PHE A 35 -11.52 3.56 17.17
CA PHE A 35 -12.46 4.67 16.96
C PHE A 35 -11.90 6.04 17.41
N ALA A 36 -11.20 6.09 18.54
CA ALA A 36 -10.59 7.32 19.05
C ALA A 36 -9.50 7.85 18.12
N ASP A 37 -8.69 6.97 17.53
CA ASP A 37 -7.67 7.35 16.57
C ASP A 37 -8.27 7.79 15.22
N ALA A 38 -9.30 7.10 14.75
CA ALA A 38 -10.04 7.48 13.55
C ALA A 38 -10.69 8.87 13.72
N LEU A 39 -11.29 9.14 14.88
CA LEU A 39 -11.88 10.44 15.21
C LEU A 39 -10.82 11.55 15.25
N ARG A 40 -9.65 11.29 15.87
CA ARG A 40 -8.53 12.22 15.91
C ARG A 40 -8.03 12.52 14.51
N ASN A 41 -7.87 11.51 13.68
CA ASN A 41 -7.42 11.66 12.30
C ASN A 41 -8.41 12.47 11.45
N ALA A 42 -9.72 12.25 11.61
CA ALA A 42 -10.76 13.02 10.96
C ALA A 42 -10.73 14.50 11.38
N ALA A 43 -10.63 14.77 12.69
CA ALA A 43 -10.51 16.14 13.20
C ALA A 43 -9.24 16.83 12.66
N ASN A 44 -8.10 16.15 12.66
CA ASN A 44 -6.84 16.69 12.14
C ASN A 44 -6.90 16.95 10.63
N ALA A 45 -7.53 16.09 9.85
CA ALA A 45 -7.75 16.29 8.42
C ALA A 45 -8.56 17.57 8.15
N LEU A 46 -9.64 17.79 8.92
CA LEU A 46 -10.46 18.99 8.81
C LEU A 46 -9.71 20.26 9.23
N VAL A 47 -8.86 20.19 10.27
CA VAL A 47 -7.99 21.31 10.65
C VAL A 47 -7.10 21.70 9.48
N ILE A 48 -6.36 20.74 8.91
CA ILE A 48 -5.44 20.99 7.80
C ILE A 48 -6.20 21.55 6.59
N ARG A 49 -7.33 20.94 6.21
CA ARG A 49 -8.17 21.42 5.11
C ARG A 49 -8.64 22.86 5.33
N THR A 50 -9.14 23.17 6.51
CA THR A 50 -9.63 24.52 6.84
C THR A 50 -8.51 25.54 6.81
N LEU A 51 -7.33 25.23 7.37
CA LEU A 51 -6.17 26.13 7.34
C LEU A 51 -5.70 26.42 5.91
N LEU A 52 -5.65 25.40 5.06
CA LEU A 52 -5.27 25.57 3.65
C LEU A 52 -6.29 26.45 2.92
N LEU A 53 -7.58 26.26 3.16
CA LEU A 53 -8.62 27.09 2.54
C LEU A 53 -8.62 28.53 3.07
N GLN A 54 -8.36 28.74 4.36
CA GLN A 54 -8.19 30.08 4.92
C GLN A 54 -7.00 30.79 4.29
N GLU A 55 -5.87 30.09 4.15
CA GLU A 55 -4.68 30.63 3.51
C GLU A 55 -4.89 30.92 2.03
N ALA A 56 -5.58 30.03 1.28
CA ALA A 56 -5.94 30.26 -0.11
C ALA A 56 -6.81 31.52 -0.26
N ARG A 57 -7.80 31.72 0.63
CA ARG A 57 -8.64 32.95 0.65
C ARG A 57 -7.79 34.17 0.97
N ARG A 58 -6.90 34.10 1.98
CA ARG A 58 -6.00 35.20 2.38
C ARG A 58 -5.10 35.66 1.24
N LYS A 59 -4.63 34.71 0.41
CA LYS A 59 -3.78 34.97 -0.75
C LYS A 59 -4.54 35.31 -2.01
N GLY A 60 -5.86 35.25 -2.00
CA GLY A 60 -6.67 35.52 -3.18
C GLY A 60 -6.48 34.48 -4.29
N ILE A 61 -6.27 33.21 -3.93
CA ILE A 61 -6.09 32.13 -4.92
C ILE A 61 -7.39 31.91 -5.67
N GLU A 62 -7.36 32.24 -6.95
CA GLU A 62 -8.44 31.93 -7.90
C GLU A 62 -8.03 30.77 -8.79
N THR A 63 -8.93 29.81 -8.99
CA THR A 63 -8.66 28.62 -9.78
C THR A 63 -9.95 28.01 -10.29
N VAL A 64 -9.84 27.12 -11.27
CA VAL A 64 -10.95 26.36 -11.83
C VAL A 64 -10.74 24.88 -11.53
N PRO A 65 -11.80 24.14 -11.12
CA PRO A 65 -11.73 22.70 -10.94
C PRO A 65 -11.23 21.98 -12.19
N GLN A 66 -10.28 21.07 -12.00
CA GLN A 66 -9.72 20.24 -13.07
C GLN A 66 -10.40 18.88 -13.10
N GLU A 67 -10.43 18.26 -14.28
CA GLU A 67 -10.91 16.89 -14.44
C GLU A 67 -9.84 15.93 -13.91
N VAL A 68 -10.19 15.13 -12.89
CA VAL A 68 -9.28 14.16 -12.24
C VAL A 68 -9.42 12.74 -12.80
N SER A 69 -10.56 12.45 -13.43
CA SER A 69 -10.83 11.23 -14.19
C SER A 69 -12.03 11.48 -15.11
N PRO A 70 -12.31 10.62 -16.10
CA PRO A 70 -13.40 10.83 -17.04
C PRO A 70 -14.72 11.19 -16.36
N ASN A 71 -15.23 12.41 -16.64
CA ASN A 71 -16.44 13.01 -16.07
C ASN A 71 -16.43 13.24 -14.55
N ARG A 72 -15.26 13.27 -13.91
CA ARG A 72 -15.10 13.58 -12.50
C ARG A 72 -14.16 14.76 -12.33
N PHE A 73 -14.67 15.84 -11.77
CA PHE A 73 -13.95 17.08 -11.52
C PHE A 73 -13.63 17.24 -10.04
N GLU A 74 -12.59 18.02 -9.76
CA GLU A 74 -12.31 18.53 -8.43
C GLU A 74 -13.51 19.32 -7.90
N THR A 75 -13.68 19.35 -6.60
CA THR A 75 -14.52 20.37 -5.95
C THR A 75 -13.78 21.72 -5.98
N GLU A 76 -14.50 22.83 -5.78
CA GLU A 76 -13.88 24.17 -5.68
C GLU A 76 -12.83 24.24 -4.58
N ASP A 77 -13.07 23.58 -3.45
CA ASP A 77 -12.14 23.52 -2.33
C ASP A 77 -10.85 22.74 -2.68
N GLU A 78 -11.00 21.59 -3.34
CA GLU A 78 -9.86 20.80 -3.81
C GLU A 78 -9.01 21.60 -4.81
N ALA A 79 -9.65 22.26 -5.76
CA ALA A 79 -8.98 23.13 -6.72
C ALA A 79 -8.20 24.26 -6.04
N LYS A 80 -8.80 24.93 -5.02
CA LYS A 80 -8.13 25.99 -4.24
C LYS A 80 -6.93 25.48 -3.47
N ILE A 81 -7.06 24.32 -2.81
CA ILE A 81 -5.97 23.68 -2.07
C ILE A 81 -4.83 23.30 -3.01
N ARG A 82 -5.14 22.66 -4.14
CA ARG A 82 -4.14 22.33 -5.16
C ARG A 82 -3.39 23.57 -5.62
N ALA A 83 -4.11 24.60 -6.07
CA ALA A 83 -3.48 25.83 -6.57
C ALA A 83 -2.65 26.56 -5.52
N LEU A 84 -3.09 26.56 -4.25
CA LEU A 84 -2.29 27.08 -3.14
C LEU A 84 -0.98 26.31 -2.98
N LEU A 85 -1.04 24.98 -2.95
CA LEU A 85 0.15 24.15 -2.77
C LEU A 85 1.10 24.27 -3.97
N GLU A 86 0.60 24.38 -5.18
CA GLU A 86 1.39 24.63 -6.40
C GLU A 86 2.10 26.00 -6.34
N ALA A 87 1.46 27.03 -5.78
CA ALA A 87 2.04 28.36 -5.64
C ALA A 87 3.10 28.45 -4.51
N GLU A 88 2.92 27.67 -3.43
CA GLU A 88 3.78 27.75 -2.23
C GLU A 88 4.92 26.74 -2.23
N ILE A 89 4.77 25.64 -2.97
CA ILE A 89 5.73 24.54 -2.96
C ILE A 89 6.50 24.50 -4.26
N GLU A 90 7.60 25.23 -4.27
CA GLU A 90 8.55 25.15 -5.37
C GLU A 90 9.49 23.96 -5.14
N ILE A 91 9.54 23.02 -6.09
CA ILE A 91 10.49 21.91 -6.09
C ILE A 91 11.60 22.18 -7.09
N THR A 92 12.82 21.79 -6.71
CA THR A 92 13.98 21.84 -7.60
C THR A 92 14.25 20.44 -8.08
N ARG A 93 14.39 20.29 -9.40
CA ARG A 93 14.78 19.01 -9.97
C ARG A 93 16.15 18.59 -9.44
N PRO A 94 16.29 17.36 -8.92
CA PRO A 94 17.58 16.91 -8.40
C PRO A 94 18.64 16.87 -9.51
N SER A 95 19.86 17.21 -9.15
CA SER A 95 21.00 17.11 -10.07
C SER A 95 21.35 15.64 -10.36
N GLU A 96 22.06 15.41 -11.46
CA GLU A 96 22.52 14.05 -11.76
C GLU A 96 23.44 13.50 -10.66
N GLU A 97 24.23 14.35 -10.02
CA GLU A 97 25.10 14.00 -8.90
C GLU A 97 24.29 13.54 -7.67
N ASP A 98 23.20 14.26 -7.36
CA ASP A 98 22.28 13.87 -6.27
C ASP A 98 21.63 12.52 -6.54
N ILE A 99 21.15 12.32 -7.77
CA ILE A 99 20.52 11.05 -8.20
C ILE A 99 21.52 9.91 -8.15
N ARG A 100 22.76 10.12 -8.59
CA ARG A 100 23.82 9.13 -8.56
C ARG A 100 24.23 8.79 -7.13
N THR A 101 24.30 9.78 -6.27
CA THR A 101 24.57 9.59 -4.84
C THR A 101 23.48 8.76 -4.18
N GLU A 102 22.20 9.00 -4.50
CA GLU A 102 21.10 8.19 -3.97
C GLU A 102 21.15 6.75 -4.48
N TRP A 103 21.45 6.55 -5.77
CA TRP A 103 21.62 5.21 -6.35
C TRP A 103 22.78 4.43 -5.70
N GLN A 104 23.91 5.10 -5.42
CA GLN A 104 25.09 4.48 -4.83
C GLN A 104 24.90 4.03 -3.38
N LYS A 105 23.91 4.57 -2.65
CA LYS A 105 23.63 4.13 -1.27
C LYS A 105 23.25 2.67 -1.20
N ASP A 106 22.49 2.19 -2.17
CA ASP A 106 22.03 0.80 -2.25
C ASP A 106 21.65 0.46 -3.71
N PRO A 107 22.62 0.12 -4.57
CA PRO A 107 22.37 -0.29 -5.95
C PRO A 107 21.52 -1.57 -6.06
N GLU A 108 21.62 -2.45 -5.05
CA GLU A 108 20.88 -3.71 -5.01
C GLU A 108 19.35 -3.50 -4.84
N ARG A 109 18.95 -2.36 -4.33
CA ARG A 109 17.52 -1.95 -4.26
C ARG A 109 16.89 -1.80 -5.66
N PHE A 110 17.70 -1.55 -6.67
CA PHE A 110 17.27 -1.30 -8.04
C PHE A 110 17.55 -2.51 -8.93
N ARG A 111 16.94 -3.65 -8.60
CA ARG A 111 17.04 -4.88 -9.39
C ARG A 111 15.87 -5.02 -10.36
N SER A 112 16.09 -5.74 -11.46
CA SER A 112 15.01 -6.27 -12.28
C SER A 112 14.18 -7.26 -11.46
N MET A 113 12.91 -7.45 -11.84
CA MET A 113 12.09 -8.47 -11.18
C MET A 113 12.66 -9.86 -11.47
N PRO A 114 12.61 -10.78 -10.49
CA PRO A 114 12.93 -12.17 -10.75
C PRO A 114 11.91 -12.78 -11.72
N LEU A 115 12.31 -13.84 -12.39
CA LEU A 115 11.45 -14.66 -13.24
C LEU A 115 11.52 -16.09 -12.71
N TRP A 116 10.35 -16.66 -12.46
CA TRP A 116 10.20 -18.01 -11.92
C TRP A 116 9.59 -18.91 -12.98
N GLU A 117 10.16 -20.08 -13.19
CA GLU A 117 9.48 -21.17 -13.89
C GLU A 117 8.99 -22.15 -12.83
N VAL A 118 7.70 -22.48 -12.85
CA VAL A 118 7.02 -23.10 -11.72
C VAL A 118 6.09 -24.20 -12.16
N SER A 119 6.11 -25.29 -11.42
CA SER A 119 5.09 -26.33 -11.47
C SER A 119 4.36 -26.45 -10.14
N HIS A 120 3.05 -26.76 -10.19
CA HIS A 120 2.29 -27.00 -8.97
C HIS A 120 1.28 -28.14 -9.09
N ILE A 121 0.88 -28.67 -7.95
CA ILE A 121 -0.24 -29.59 -7.78
C ILE A 121 -1.25 -28.92 -6.87
N LEU A 122 -2.51 -28.82 -7.29
CA LEU A 122 -3.59 -28.26 -6.50
C LEU A 122 -4.45 -29.38 -5.91
N CYS A 123 -4.64 -29.34 -4.60
CA CYS A 123 -5.70 -30.07 -3.89
C CYS A 123 -6.80 -29.06 -3.54
N LYS A 124 -7.83 -28.98 -4.37
CA LYS A 124 -8.90 -27.99 -4.28
C LYS A 124 -9.74 -28.20 -3.02
N CYS A 125 -10.10 -27.11 -2.33
CA CYS A 125 -11.10 -27.08 -1.27
C CYS A 125 -11.63 -25.65 -1.10
N ASP A 126 -12.77 -25.49 -0.41
CA ASP A 126 -13.15 -24.21 0.16
C ASP A 126 -12.32 -24.00 1.45
N PRO A 127 -11.49 -22.94 1.52
CA PRO A 127 -10.68 -22.67 2.70
C PRO A 127 -11.51 -22.32 3.97
N ASN A 128 -12.79 -21.98 3.79
CA ASN A 128 -13.71 -21.69 4.89
C ASN A 128 -14.44 -22.95 5.39
N ASP A 129 -14.47 -24.04 4.62
CA ASP A 129 -15.00 -25.32 5.06
C ASP A 129 -13.89 -26.13 5.77
N ALA A 130 -14.06 -26.32 7.08
CA ALA A 130 -13.06 -27.01 7.90
C ALA A 130 -12.87 -28.49 7.52
N VAL A 131 -13.93 -29.16 7.05
CA VAL A 131 -13.88 -30.57 6.66
C VAL A 131 -13.19 -30.75 5.32
N GLU A 132 -13.58 -29.98 4.31
CA GLU A 132 -12.91 -29.98 2.99
C GLU A 132 -11.43 -29.61 3.13
N ARG A 133 -11.14 -28.60 3.92
CA ARG A 133 -9.76 -28.16 4.15
C ARG A 133 -8.89 -29.24 4.76
N GLU A 134 -9.41 -29.95 5.79
CA GLU A 134 -8.69 -31.07 6.43
C GLU A 134 -8.43 -32.21 5.46
N LEU A 135 -9.42 -32.58 4.65
CA LEU A 135 -9.28 -33.64 3.63
C LEU A 135 -8.27 -33.27 2.56
N ALA A 136 -8.32 -32.02 2.07
CA ALA A 136 -7.39 -31.52 1.07
C ALA A 136 -5.95 -31.44 1.61
N LEU A 137 -5.78 -31.03 2.88
CA LEU A 137 -4.48 -30.99 3.53
C LEU A 137 -3.87 -32.39 3.66
N ARG A 138 -4.66 -33.38 4.10
CA ARG A 138 -4.19 -34.79 4.16
C ARG A 138 -3.73 -35.28 2.82
N ARG A 139 -4.57 -35.09 1.76
CA ARG A 139 -4.23 -35.45 0.40
C ARG A 139 -2.95 -34.78 -0.09
N ALA A 140 -2.79 -33.48 0.19
CA ALA A 140 -1.59 -32.73 -0.18
C ALA A 140 -0.33 -33.25 0.53
N ASN A 141 -0.45 -33.61 1.84
CA ASN A 141 0.67 -34.19 2.58
C ASN A 141 1.05 -35.58 2.07
N ASP A 142 0.08 -36.43 1.69
CA ASP A 142 0.33 -37.74 1.09
C ASP A 142 1.10 -37.60 -0.23
N ILE A 143 0.65 -36.69 -1.10
CA ILE A 143 1.32 -36.36 -2.36
C ILE A 143 2.74 -35.85 -2.11
N LEU A 144 2.92 -34.94 -1.15
CA LEU A 144 4.23 -34.37 -0.80
C LEU A 144 5.17 -35.46 -0.27
N SER A 145 4.66 -36.39 0.54
CA SER A 145 5.41 -37.54 1.03
C SER A 145 5.90 -38.43 -0.13
N ASP A 146 5.07 -38.66 -1.14
CA ASP A 146 5.43 -39.45 -2.31
C ASP A 146 6.47 -38.73 -3.20
N LEU A 147 6.35 -37.42 -3.36
CA LEU A 147 7.30 -36.61 -4.10
C LEU A 147 8.71 -36.56 -3.44
N ARG A 148 8.76 -36.63 -2.10
CA ARG A 148 10.04 -36.72 -1.37
C ARG A 148 10.80 -38.02 -1.58
N LYS A 149 10.09 -39.10 -1.93
CA LYS A 149 10.69 -40.39 -2.21
C LYS A 149 11.33 -40.41 -3.61
N ASP A 150 10.68 -39.79 -4.58
CA ASP A 150 11.16 -39.66 -5.96
C ASP A 150 10.63 -38.37 -6.61
N GLY A 151 11.41 -37.26 -6.54
CA GLY A 151 11.04 -35.95 -7.11
C GLY A 151 10.83 -35.96 -8.64
N LYS A 152 11.35 -36.94 -9.36
CA LYS A 152 11.19 -37.09 -10.81
C LYS A 152 9.76 -37.45 -11.22
N THR A 153 8.93 -37.82 -10.25
CA THR A 153 7.53 -38.19 -10.47
C THR A 153 6.57 -37.01 -10.40
N PHE A 154 7.04 -35.77 -10.16
CA PHE A 154 6.17 -34.59 -9.99
C PHE A 154 5.14 -34.43 -11.10
N GLU A 155 5.58 -34.42 -12.36
CA GLU A 155 4.69 -34.27 -13.51
C GLU A 155 3.65 -35.41 -13.63
N LYS A 156 4.07 -36.63 -13.31
CA LYS A 156 3.19 -37.81 -13.35
C LYS A 156 2.10 -37.70 -12.29
N ILE A 157 2.46 -37.27 -11.07
CA ILE A 157 1.53 -37.08 -9.98
C ILE A 157 0.62 -35.89 -10.28
N ALA A 158 1.15 -34.78 -10.81
CA ALA A 158 0.37 -33.62 -11.21
C ALA A 158 -0.71 -34.00 -12.25
N ARG A 159 -0.36 -34.79 -13.30
CA ARG A 159 -1.31 -35.28 -14.29
C ARG A 159 -2.42 -36.13 -13.69
N ALA A 160 -2.07 -36.96 -12.71
CA ALA A 160 -3.00 -37.92 -12.11
C ALA A 160 -3.88 -37.28 -11.01
N GLN A 161 -3.34 -36.38 -10.21
CA GLN A 161 -3.94 -35.96 -8.94
C GLN A 161 -4.19 -34.47 -8.79
N SER A 162 -3.69 -33.58 -9.67
CA SER A 162 -3.94 -32.16 -9.56
C SER A 162 -5.37 -31.79 -9.98
N ASP A 163 -6.01 -30.92 -9.19
CA ASP A 163 -7.32 -30.34 -9.50
C ASP A 163 -7.20 -29.04 -10.34
N CYS A 164 -5.98 -28.62 -10.68
CA CYS A 164 -5.73 -27.46 -11.56
C CYS A 164 -5.77 -27.86 -13.04
N GLY A 165 -6.17 -26.93 -13.92
CA GLY A 165 -6.12 -27.10 -15.37
C GLY A 165 -4.71 -27.38 -15.91
N SER A 166 -3.67 -26.90 -15.21
CA SER A 166 -2.26 -27.15 -15.54
C SER A 166 -1.85 -28.63 -15.46
N ARG A 167 -2.69 -29.50 -14.89
CA ARG A 167 -2.44 -30.95 -14.81
C ARG A 167 -2.10 -31.57 -16.17
N SER A 168 -2.72 -31.11 -17.25
CA SER A 168 -2.46 -31.60 -18.61
C SER A 168 -1.03 -31.30 -19.07
N ALA A 169 -0.42 -30.22 -18.55
CA ALA A 169 0.98 -29.84 -18.76
C ALA A 169 1.91 -30.35 -17.65
N GLY A 170 1.49 -31.37 -16.85
CA GLY A 170 2.29 -31.89 -15.76
C GLY A 170 2.42 -30.96 -14.56
N GLY A 171 1.49 -30.02 -14.41
CA GLY A 171 1.49 -29.02 -13.34
C GLY A 171 2.19 -27.72 -13.70
N SER A 172 2.85 -27.62 -14.87
CA SER A 172 3.58 -26.41 -15.27
C SER A 172 2.64 -25.21 -15.41
N LEU A 173 3.05 -24.09 -14.79
CA LEU A 173 2.42 -22.78 -14.93
C LEU A 173 3.20 -21.87 -15.90
N GLY A 174 4.34 -22.35 -16.41
CA GLY A 174 5.25 -21.56 -17.23
C GLY A 174 5.99 -20.50 -16.40
N GLN A 175 6.31 -19.40 -17.06
CA GLN A 175 7.07 -18.31 -16.44
C GLN A 175 6.14 -17.35 -15.71
N LEU A 176 6.47 -17.06 -14.45
CA LEU A 176 5.74 -16.17 -13.54
C LEU A 176 6.64 -15.04 -13.05
N ARG A 177 6.02 -13.90 -12.79
CA ARG A 177 6.64 -12.72 -12.19
C ARG A 177 5.95 -12.39 -10.86
N PRO A 178 6.57 -11.58 -9.99
CA PRO A 178 5.90 -10.99 -8.84
C PRO A 178 4.59 -10.30 -9.24
N GLY A 179 3.49 -10.70 -8.57
CA GLY A 179 2.15 -10.22 -8.85
C GLY A 179 1.30 -11.10 -9.78
N ASP A 180 1.87 -12.13 -10.43
CA ASP A 180 1.12 -13.03 -11.32
C ASP A 180 0.31 -14.09 -10.56
N THR A 181 0.57 -14.26 -9.26
CA THR A 181 -0.09 -15.26 -8.41
C THR A 181 -0.72 -14.64 -7.16
N VAL A 182 -1.47 -15.48 -6.42
CA VAL A 182 -2.01 -15.05 -5.12
C VAL A 182 -0.87 -14.88 -4.10
N PRO A 183 -1.03 -13.95 -3.11
CA PRO A 183 0.06 -13.58 -2.19
C PRO A 183 0.69 -14.75 -1.46
N GLU A 184 -0.10 -15.73 -1.04
CA GLU A 184 0.37 -16.90 -0.29
C GLU A 184 1.25 -17.80 -1.15
N PHE A 185 0.90 -17.96 -2.44
CA PHE A 185 1.67 -18.72 -3.42
C PHE A 185 3.00 -18.01 -3.73
N GLU A 186 2.95 -16.69 -3.94
CA GLU A 186 4.15 -15.89 -4.18
C GLU A 186 5.09 -15.88 -2.98
N ALA A 187 4.55 -15.79 -1.76
CA ALA A 187 5.35 -15.87 -0.54
C ALA A 187 6.14 -17.18 -0.44
N ALA A 188 5.53 -18.29 -0.85
CA ALA A 188 6.21 -19.58 -0.90
C ALA A 188 7.28 -19.62 -2.00
N LEU A 189 6.99 -19.09 -3.21
CA LEU A 189 7.98 -19.03 -4.30
C LEU A 189 9.26 -18.29 -3.90
N ARG A 190 9.13 -17.22 -3.11
CA ARG A 190 10.28 -16.43 -2.64
C ARG A 190 11.20 -17.17 -1.67
N GLN A 191 10.76 -18.31 -1.14
CA GLN A 191 11.53 -19.15 -0.22
C GLN A 191 12.20 -20.33 -0.93
N LEU A 192 11.85 -20.59 -2.20
CA LEU A 192 12.32 -21.77 -2.93
C LEU A 192 13.55 -21.45 -3.79
N SER A 193 14.51 -22.35 -3.75
CA SER A 193 15.62 -22.40 -4.70
C SER A 193 15.23 -23.18 -5.96
N GLU A 194 16.00 -23.03 -7.03
CA GLU A 194 15.80 -23.81 -8.26
C GLU A 194 15.87 -25.30 -7.98
N GLY A 195 14.89 -26.04 -8.52
CA GLY A 195 14.72 -27.49 -8.33
C GLY A 195 14.04 -27.88 -7.01
N GLU A 196 13.74 -26.94 -6.12
CA GLU A 196 13.18 -27.23 -4.81
C GLU A 196 11.66 -27.35 -4.85
N ILE A 197 11.13 -28.25 -4.01
CA ILE A 197 9.70 -28.42 -3.73
C ILE A 197 9.44 -27.82 -2.34
N ALA A 198 8.36 -27.07 -2.22
CA ALA A 198 7.95 -26.50 -0.92
C ALA A 198 7.82 -27.59 0.15
N LEU A 199 8.33 -27.28 1.35
CA LEU A 199 8.37 -28.24 2.46
C LEU A 199 6.97 -28.61 2.97
N GLU A 200 6.03 -27.70 2.84
CA GLU A 200 4.64 -27.84 3.29
C GLU A 200 3.66 -27.40 2.20
N PRO A 201 2.44 -27.97 2.16
CA PRO A 201 1.40 -27.48 1.26
C PRO A 201 0.98 -26.05 1.61
N VAL A 202 0.87 -25.19 0.61
CA VAL A 202 0.53 -23.76 0.75
C VAL A 202 -0.96 -23.56 0.56
N LEU A 203 -1.66 -23.07 1.59
CA LEU A 203 -3.09 -22.77 1.49
C LEU A 203 -3.31 -21.44 0.79
N SER A 204 -4.24 -21.42 -0.16
CA SER A 204 -4.77 -20.23 -0.81
C SER A 204 -6.30 -20.28 -0.86
N ARG A 205 -6.92 -19.27 -1.47
CA ARG A 205 -8.37 -19.27 -1.74
C ARG A 205 -8.85 -20.41 -2.65
N TYR A 206 -7.95 -21.13 -3.30
CA TYR A 206 -8.28 -22.23 -4.21
C TYR A 206 -8.12 -23.61 -3.59
N GLY A 207 -7.44 -23.72 -2.43
CA GLY A 207 -7.07 -24.94 -1.78
C GLY A 207 -5.58 -25.02 -1.47
N TYR A 208 -5.05 -26.22 -1.26
CA TYR A 208 -3.64 -26.47 -0.97
C TYR A 208 -2.82 -26.68 -2.23
N HIS A 209 -1.71 -25.98 -2.34
CA HIS A 209 -0.74 -26.09 -3.43
C HIS A 209 0.52 -26.80 -2.94
N ILE A 210 1.00 -27.73 -3.74
CA ILE A 210 2.37 -28.27 -3.67
C ILE A 210 3.11 -27.59 -4.80
N ILE A 211 4.17 -26.86 -4.50
CA ILE A 211 4.86 -25.95 -5.43
C ILE A 211 6.28 -26.45 -5.65
N ARG A 212 6.73 -26.50 -6.90
CA ARG A 212 8.11 -26.76 -7.28
C ARG A 212 8.64 -25.59 -8.09
N MET A 213 9.80 -25.09 -7.71
CA MET A 213 10.56 -24.14 -8.50
C MET A 213 11.35 -24.89 -9.58
N ASP A 214 10.95 -24.78 -10.84
CA ASP A 214 11.60 -25.47 -11.94
C ASP A 214 12.87 -24.75 -12.42
N ALA A 215 12.79 -23.40 -12.50
CA ALA A 215 13.93 -22.54 -12.76
C ALA A 215 13.73 -21.17 -12.10
N LEU A 216 14.82 -20.55 -11.69
CA LEU A 216 14.88 -19.24 -11.05
C LEU A 216 15.88 -18.35 -11.75
N ALA A 217 15.40 -17.32 -12.45
CA ALA A 217 16.24 -16.21 -12.87
C ALA A 217 16.12 -15.08 -11.84
N GLU A 218 17.13 -14.94 -11.00
CA GLU A 218 17.19 -13.82 -10.07
C GLU A 218 17.29 -12.48 -10.80
N GLY A 219 16.57 -11.48 -10.28
CA GLY A 219 16.76 -10.12 -10.79
C GLY A 219 18.22 -9.68 -10.65
N HIS A 220 18.70 -8.88 -11.57
CA HIS A 220 20.05 -8.30 -11.55
C HIS A 220 19.98 -6.79 -11.31
N PRO A 221 21.00 -6.17 -10.73
CA PRO A 221 21.06 -4.72 -10.58
C PRO A 221 20.89 -4.02 -11.93
N LEU A 222 20.00 -3.04 -11.97
CA LEU A 222 19.75 -2.27 -13.18
C LEU A 222 20.80 -1.16 -13.33
N PRO A 223 21.26 -0.88 -14.57
CA PRO A 223 22.17 0.24 -14.82
C PRO A 223 21.59 1.56 -14.33
N PHE A 224 22.45 2.46 -13.88
CA PHE A 224 22.07 3.79 -13.42
C PHE A 224 21.13 4.54 -14.39
N GLU A 225 21.44 4.53 -15.67
CA GLU A 225 20.65 5.22 -16.70
C GLU A 225 19.21 4.71 -16.79
N THR A 226 19.00 3.42 -16.51
CA THR A 226 17.65 2.80 -16.50
C THR A 226 16.83 3.27 -15.31
N VAL A 227 17.46 3.46 -14.15
CA VAL A 227 16.76 3.79 -12.91
C VAL A 227 16.74 5.29 -12.59
N LYS A 228 17.62 6.06 -13.22
CA LYS A 228 17.75 7.53 -13.06
C LYS A 228 16.42 8.28 -13.10
N PRO A 229 15.51 8.07 -14.08
CA PRO A 229 14.23 8.77 -14.10
C PRO A 229 13.36 8.45 -12.87
N LYS A 230 13.34 7.20 -12.45
CA LYS A 230 12.56 6.73 -11.30
C LYS A 230 13.10 7.27 -9.97
N ILE A 231 14.41 7.36 -9.84
CA ILE A 231 15.04 7.95 -8.65
C ILE A 231 14.76 9.45 -8.60
N SER A 232 14.90 10.17 -9.74
CA SER A 232 14.57 11.60 -9.83
C SER A 232 13.13 11.87 -9.40
N GLU A 233 12.17 11.13 -9.92
CA GLU A 233 10.76 11.26 -9.56
C GLU A 233 10.52 10.99 -8.06
N ALA A 234 11.15 9.96 -7.52
CA ALA A 234 11.02 9.63 -6.09
C ALA A 234 11.62 10.75 -5.20
N MET A 235 12.76 11.33 -5.61
CA MET A 235 13.37 12.46 -4.89
C MET A 235 12.52 13.72 -4.97
N GLU A 236 11.94 14.03 -6.13
CA GLU A 236 11.02 15.16 -6.32
C GLU A 236 9.77 15.01 -5.45
N LYS A 237 9.15 13.83 -5.44
CA LYS A 237 8.01 13.51 -4.55
C LYS A 237 8.37 13.66 -3.07
N ALA A 238 9.53 13.16 -2.67
CA ALA A 238 10.01 13.29 -1.29
C ALA A 238 10.29 14.75 -0.91
N GLN A 239 10.84 15.55 -1.81
CA GLN A 239 11.07 16.98 -1.62
C GLN A 239 9.74 17.72 -1.47
N TRP A 240 8.77 17.43 -2.36
CA TRP A 240 7.44 18.01 -2.30
C TRP A 240 6.75 17.68 -0.98
N ALA A 241 6.74 16.42 -0.57
CA ALA A 241 6.12 15.99 0.69
C ALA A 241 6.72 16.69 1.92
N ARG A 242 8.06 16.86 1.96
CA ARG A 242 8.73 17.58 3.05
C ARG A 242 8.34 19.06 3.08
N LYS A 243 8.32 19.72 1.91
CA LYS A 243 7.96 21.15 1.82
C LYS A 243 6.48 21.38 2.14
N ALA A 244 5.59 20.49 1.64
CA ALA A 244 4.18 20.53 1.96
C ALA A 244 3.93 20.35 3.46
N LYS A 245 4.62 19.37 4.07
CA LYS A 245 4.55 19.19 5.52
C LYS A 245 5.04 20.44 6.27
N ALA A 246 6.17 21.00 5.89
CA ALA A 246 6.71 22.19 6.54
C ALA A 246 5.77 23.42 6.40
N PHE A 247 5.13 23.58 5.24
CA PHE A 247 4.14 24.62 5.00
C PHE A 247 2.91 24.45 5.92
N VAL A 248 2.35 23.24 5.96
CA VAL A 248 1.21 22.91 6.85
C VAL A 248 1.59 23.10 8.32
N ASP A 249 2.76 22.61 8.74
CA ASP A 249 3.27 22.79 10.12
C ASP A 249 3.39 24.29 10.48
N GLY A 250 3.80 25.13 9.52
CA GLY A 250 3.85 26.58 9.67
C GLY A 250 2.47 27.21 9.86
N LEU A 251 1.48 26.80 9.06
CA LEU A 251 0.09 27.25 9.21
C LEU A 251 -0.48 26.85 10.58
N ILE A 252 -0.27 25.61 10.97
CA ILE A 252 -0.68 25.10 12.28
C ILE A 252 -0.01 25.91 13.40
N ALA A 253 1.31 26.24 13.26
CA ALA A 253 2.06 26.97 14.28
C ALA A 253 1.54 28.39 14.51
N SER A 254 1.05 29.03 13.47
CA SER A 254 0.56 30.41 13.49
C SER A 254 -0.94 30.53 13.78
N SER A 255 -1.65 29.41 13.97
CA SER A 255 -3.10 29.40 14.10
C SER A 255 -3.58 29.09 15.51
N SER A 256 -4.77 29.61 15.85
CA SER A 256 -5.51 29.24 17.06
C SER A 256 -6.43 28.06 16.75
N ILE A 257 -6.19 26.93 17.39
CA ILE A 257 -6.91 25.67 17.13
C ILE A 257 -7.39 25.10 18.47
N THR A 258 -8.67 24.78 18.57
CA THR A 258 -9.28 24.08 19.70
C THR A 258 -10.12 22.91 19.22
N GLY A 259 -10.17 21.83 20.01
CA GLY A 259 -10.96 20.63 19.69
C GLY A 259 -10.24 19.57 18.86
N ALA A 260 -8.97 19.77 18.49
CA ALA A 260 -8.14 18.77 17.79
C ALA A 260 -6.81 18.55 18.53
N ASP A 261 -6.30 17.32 18.44
CA ASP A 261 -4.97 16.93 18.94
C ASP A 261 -4.03 16.68 17.76
N LEU A 262 -3.21 17.68 17.46
CA LEU A 262 -2.25 17.65 16.34
C LEU A 262 -0.88 17.07 16.75
N GLY A 263 -0.81 16.35 17.89
CA GLY A 263 0.43 15.72 18.36
C GLY A 263 1.48 16.72 18.87
N ARG A 264 1.08 17.97 19.19
CA ARG A 264 1.96 18.92 19.88
C ARG A 264 1.91 18.64 21.37
N GLY A 265 3.08 18.55 21.98
CA GLY A 265 3.21 18.65 23.43
C GLY A 265 2.43 19.86 23.94
N THR A 266 1.51 19.59 24.84
CA THR A 266 0.55 20.55 25.41
C THR A 266 1.26 21.77 25.94
N ASN A 267 1.26 22.87 25.21
CA ASN A 267 1.34 24.21 25.82
C ASN A 267 -0.07 24.59 26.25
N ASN A 268 -0.43 24.13 27.44
CA ASN A 268 -1.67 24.44 28.12
C ASN A 268 -1.53 25.89 28.71
N THR A 269 -1.78 26.89 27.89
CA THR A 269 -2.05 28.23 28.42
C THR A 269 -3.51 28.25 28.86
N LYS A 270 -3.73 27.98 30.17
CA LYS A 270 -4.99 28.35 30.82
C LYS A 270 -5.20 29.85 30.66
N PRO A 271 -6.37 30.32 30.23
CA PRO A 271 -6.73 31.72 30.40
C PRO A 271 -6.96 32.00 31.89
N ASN A 272 -6.39 33.07 32.39
CA ASN A 272 -6.72 33.68 33.67
C ASN A 272 -8.19 34.17 33.68
#